data_0b3e1e43a9fad3f8f5cffaac7fd48c8b
#
_entry.id   0b3e1e43a9fad3f8f5cffaac7fd48c8b
#
_cell.length_a   1.000
_cell.length_b   1.000
_cell.length_c   1.000
_cell.angle_alpha   90.00
_cell.angle_beta   90.00
_cell.angle_gamma   90.00
#
_symmetry.space_group_name_H-M   'P 1'
#
loop_
_entity.id
_entity.type
_entity.pdbx_description
1 polymer ?
#
loop_
_entity_poly.entity_id
_entity_poly.type
_entity_poly.pdbx_seq_one_letter_code
_entity_poly.pdbx_strand_id
1 'polypeptide(L)'
;MPTKQPQLAKLTRPRLHKAVARERLFALLDEARANKPAICVVGPPGAGKTTLVASWLDVRGIKGIWYQVDPGDADLATFFYYLGEAAKSFIRKGQRPLPLLTPEYLQDVDGFSRRFFRDLLGRLPQGAGLVLDNYQEVGPEQKFHQLIAQAAEDVPEGMTLIVISRRDPPDCYARLIANENVQLVDWNDLQLTFEETRQIVIRRAGRTRCHLRIFRCANLRTRTGGCPAIPDGDSFFANRAGQRRACTDRCACLRNHLGGSVPAASLCSSTTWTGAHLLVSRVVSGISAGSGR
;
A
#
# COMPACT_ATOMS: atom_id res chain seq x y z
N MET A 1 28.81 -2.99 -24.57
CA MET A 1 27.49 -3.08 -23.92
C MET A 1 27.57 -2.33 -22.62
N PRO A 2 26.70 -1.33 -22.32
CA PRO A 2 26.75 -0.65 -21.04
C PRO A 2 26.33 -1.64 -19.96
N THR A 3 27.22 -1.95 -19.03
CA THR A 3 26.95 -2.72 -17.82
C THR A 3 25.90 -1.97 -17.00
N LYS A 4 24.69 -2.55 -16.89
CA LYS A 4 23.65 -2.04 -16.03
C LYS A 4 24.17 -2.07 -14.60
N GLN A 5 24.49 -0.92 -14.02
CA GLN A 5 24.87 -0.84 -12.61
C GLN A 5 23.76 -1.47 -11.76
N PRO A 6 24.12 -2.25 -10.71
CA PRO A 6 23.11 -2.82 -9.82
C PRO A 6 22.32 -1.67 -9.20
N GLN A 7 21.04 -1.65 -9.50
CA GLN A 7 20.13 -0.64 -8.95
C GLN A 7 19.96 -0.93 -7.44
N LEU A 8 20.22 0.06 -6.60
CA LEU A 8 20.01 -0.05 -5.16
C LEU A 8 18.54 -0.37 -4.87
N ALA A 9 18.31 -1.34 -4.00
CA ALA A 9 16.94 -1.75 -3.64
C ALA A 9 16.10 -0.56 -3.14
N LYS A 10 16.73 0.37 -2.39
CA LYS A 10 16.15 1.62 -1.89
C LYS A 10 15.56 2.51 -3.00
N LEU A 11 16.12 2.46 -4.21
CA LEU A 11 15.76 3.32 -5.35
C LEU A 11 14.93 2.56 -6.40
N THR A 12 14.45 1.39 -6.06
CA THR A 12 13.76 0.52 -7.01
C THR A 12 12.29 0.37 -6.63
N ARG A 13 11.40 0.65 -7.60
CA ARG A 13 9.97 0.37 -7.42
C ARG A 13 9.76 -1.11 -7.14
N PRO A 14 8.93 -1.47 -6.15
CA PRO A 14 8.63 -2.86 -5.84
C PRO A 14 8.03 -3.60 -7.03
N ARG A 15 8.49 -4.82 -7.27
CA ARG A 15 7.89 -5.69 -8.29
C ARG A 15 6.53 -6.18 -7.83
N LEU A 16 5.54 -5.99 -8.67
CA LEU A 16 4.17 -6.40 -8.39
C LEU A 16 3.94 -7.85 -8.83
N HIS A 17 3.55 -8.68 -7.89
CA HIS A 17 3.15 -10.06 -8.18
C HIS A 17 1.63 -10.18 -8.06
N LYS A 18 0.93 -10.36 -9.21
CA LYS A 18 -0.52 -10.56 -9.27
C LYS A 18 -1.33 -9.49 -8.50
N ALA A 19 -0.89 -8.24 -8.54
CA ALA A 19 -1.65 -7.15 -7.97
C ALA A 19 -3.01 -7.03 -8.68
N VAL A 20 -4.06 -6.77 -7.91
CA VAL A 20 -5.40 -6.47 -8.42
C VAL A 20 -5.53 -4.95 -8.50
N ALA A 21 -5.93 -4.46 -9.66
CA ALA A 21 -6.24 -3.04 -9.83
C ALA A 21 -7.45 -2.67 -8.97
N ARG A 22 -7.31 -1.63 -8.16
CA ARG A 22 -8.36 -1.08 -7.32
C ARG A 22 -8.86 0.21 -7.96
N GLU A 23 -9.67 0.06 -9.02
CA GLU A 23 -10.07 1.18 -9.87
C GLU A 23 -10.75 2.32 -9.10
N ARG A 24 -11.47 2.03 -8.04
CA ARG A 24 -12.04 3.04 -7.13
C ARG A 24 -10.95 3.95 -6.54
N LEU A 25 -9.87 3.35 -6.05
CA LEU A 25 -8.73 4.11 -5.51
C LEU A 25 -7.87 4.74 -6.61
N PHE A 26 -7.79 4.08 -7.75
CA PHE A 26 -7.08 4.67 -8.90
C PHE A 26 -7.78 5.95 -9.35
N ALA A 27 -9.11 5.97 -9.43
CA ALA A 27 -9.87 7.18 -9.75
C ALA A 27 -9.62 8.30 -8.72
N LEU A 28 -9.61 7.97 -7.42
CA LEU A 28 -9.27 8.92 -6.35
C LEU A 28 -7.85 9.49 -6.50
N LEU A 29 -6.88 8.64 -6.84
CA LEU A 29 -5.49 9.07 -7.06
C LEU A 29 -5.34 9.89 -8.35
N ASP A 30 -6.10 9.56 -9.40
CA ASP A 30 -6.12 10.30 -10.66
C ASP A 30 -6.68 11.72 -10.44
N GLU A 31 -7.78 11.85 -9.70
CA GLU A 31 -8.38 13.13 -9.32
C GLU A 31 -7.44 13.96 -8.44
N ALA A 32 -6.85 13.32 -7.43
CA ALA A 32 -5.88 13.97 -6.57
C ALA A 32 -4.69 14.51 -7.36
N ARG A 33 -4.14 13.70 -8.26
CA ARG A 33 -3.01 14.09 -9.11
C ARG A 33 -3.32 15.26 -10.04
N ALA A 34 -4.55 15.36 -10.51
CA ALA A 34 -4.96 16.46 -11.39
C ALA A 34 -5.09 17.79 -10.64
N ASN A 35 -5.42 17.77 -9.34
CA ASN A 35 -5.84 18.93 -8.60
C ASN A 35 -4.90 19.32 -7.44
N LYS A 36 -3.99 18.42 -7.02
CA LYS A 36 -3.19 18.61 -5.81
C LYS A 36 -1.72 18.26 -6.05
N PRO A 37 -0.77 19.04 -5.51
CA PRO A 37 0.65 18.78 -5.67
C PRO A 37 1.14 17.55 -4.88
N ALA A 38 0.44 17.16 -3.82
CA ALA A 38 0.86 16.04 -2.99
C ALA A 38 -0.28 15.09 -2.62
N ILE A 39 0.07 13.81 -2.44
CA ILE A 39 -0.82 12.73 -2.00
C ILE A 39 -0.16 12.01 -0.82
N CYS A 40 -0.86 11.91 0.30
CA CYS A 40 -0.44 11.12 1.45
C CYS A 40 -1.31 9.86 1.57
N VAL A 41 -0.70 8.68 1.45
CA VAL A 41 -1.38 7.39 1.60
C VAL A 41 -1.00 6.78 2.94
N VAL A 42 -1.96 6.76 3.87
CA VAL A 42 -1.72 6.41 5.27
C VAL A 42 -2.56 5.21 5.70
N GLY A 43 -1.98 4.34 6.51
CA GLY A 43 -2.72 3.19 7.05
C GLY A 43 -1.82 2.12 7.64
N PRO A 44 -2.38 1.11 8.31
CA PRO A 44 -1.63 0.09 9.04
C PRO A 44 -0.73 -0.75 8.13
N PRO A 45 0.25 -1.48 8.72
CA PRO A 45 1.02 -2.48 7.99
C PRO A 45 0.11 -3.49 7.30
N GLY A 46 0.45 -3.87 6.07
CA GLY A 46 -0.34 -4.83 5.29
C GLY A 46 -1.60 -4.27 4.61
N ALA A 47 -1.93 -2.99 4.77
CA ALA A 47 -3.06 -2.34 4.09
C ALA A 47 -2.94 -2.28 2.55
N GLY A 48 -1.77 -2.62 2.01
CA GLY A 48 -1.53 -2.65 0.57
C GLY A 48 -1.17 -1.30 -0.05
N LYS A 49 -0.79 -0.29 0.73
CA LYS A 49 -0.43 1.06 0.29
C LYS A 49 0.62 1.09 -0.83
N THR A 50 1.77 0.48 -0.57
CA THR A 50 2.88 0.35 -1.53
C THR A 50 2.42 -0.34 -2.82
N THR A 51 1.65 -1.44 -2.69
CA THR A 51 1.08 -2.15 -3.84
C THR A 51 0.09 -1.29 -4.61
N LEU A 52 -0.77 -0.53 -3.92
CA LEU A 52 -1.74 0.38 -4.51
C LEU A 52 -1.04 1.42 -5.38
N VAL A 53 -0.11 2.18 -4.79
CA VAL A 53 0.60 3.26 -5.51
C VAL A 53 1.44 2.69 -6.65
N ALA A 54 2.19 1.61 -6.42
CA ALA A 54 3.01 1.01 -7.46
C ALA A 54 2.15 0.47 -8.63
N SER A 55 0.99 -0.18 -8.36
CA SER A 55 0.11 -0.67 -9.41
C SER A 55 -0.62 0.45 -10.16
N TRP A 56 -1.00 1.52 -9.48
CA TRP A 56 -1.58 2.70 -10.10
C TRP A 56 -0.59 3.36 -11.07
N LEU A 57 0.65 3.59 -10.63
CA LEU A 57 1.70 4.15 -11.49
C LEU A 57 1.98 3.28 -12.73
N ASP A 58 1.97 1.93 -12.55
CA ASP A 58 2.19 1.00 -13.66
C ASP A 58 1.02 1.03 -14.66
N VAL A 59 -0.22 0.98 -14.17
CA VAL A 59 -1.42 0.97 -15.02
C VAL A 59 -1.60 2.29 -15.77
N ARG A 60 -1.30 3.42 -15.13
CA ARG A 60 -1.39 4.76 -15.75
C ARG A 60 -0.13 5.13 -16.55
N GLY A 61 0.91 4.30 -16.56
CA GLY A 61 2.17 4.57 -17.26
C GLY A 61 2.94 5.76 -16.70
N ILE A 62 2.71 6.11 -15.43
CA ILE A 62 3.33 7.26 -14.76
C ILE A 62 4.79 6.92 -14.44
N LYS A 63 5.69 7.68 -15.03
CA LYS A 63 7.13 7.61 -14.76
C LYS A 63 7.46 8.42 -13.51
N GLY A 64 8.61 8.14 -12.90
CA GLY A 64 9.06 8.91 -11.75
C GLY A 64 10.07 8.18 -10.91
N ILE A 65 10.42 8.80 -9.81
CA ILE A 65 11.36 8.27 -8.82
C ILE A 65 10.58 7.53 -7.75
N TRP A 66 11.05 6.33 -7.42
CA TRP A 66 10.63 5.58 -6.25
C TRP A 66 11.78 5.55 -5.26
N TYR A 67 11.52 6.07 -4.07
CA TYR A 67 12.49 6.15 -2.98
C TYR A 67 11.93 5.47 -1.74
N GLN A 68 12.60 4.43 -1.26
CA GLN A 68 12.27 3.82 0.03
C GLN A 68 13.03 4.55 1.12
N VAL A 69 12.30 5.22 1.99
CA VAL A 69 12.83 5.91 3.15
C VAL A 69 13.27 4.89 4.19
N ASP A 70 14.42 5.11 4.80
CA ASP A 70 14.96 4.31 5.91
C ASP A 70 15.46 5.21 7.05
N PRO A 71 15.82 4.65 8.22
CA PRO A 71 16.30 5.44 9.36
C PRO A 71 17.55 6.28 9.07
N GLY A 72 18.38 5.87 8.10
CA GLY A 72 19.58 6.63 7.70
C GLY A 72 19.27 7.98 7.03
N ASP A 73 18.03 8.16 6.54
CA ASP A 73 17.59 9.41 5.92
C ASP A 73 17.29 10.53 6.94
N ALA A 74 17.34 10.24 8.24
CA ALA A 74 17.41 11.25 9.28
C ALA A 74 18.64 12.16 9.10
N ASP A 75 19.74 11.62 8.54
CA ASP A 75 20.84 12.42 8.01
C ASP A 75 20.48 12.98 6.63
N LEU A 76 20.26 14.29 6.57
CA LEU A 76 19.85 14.98 5.36
C LEU A 76 20.87 14.86 4.21
N ALA A 77 22.17 14.79 4.53
CA ALA A 77 23.21 14.65 3.50
C ALA A 77 23.06 13.27 2.82
N THR A 78 22.81 12.23 3.58
CA THR A 78 22.51 10.88 3.10
C THR A 78 21.24 10.86 2.24
N PHE A 79 20.16 11.50 2.70
CA PHE A 79 18.91 11.59 1.96
C PHE A 79 19.11 12.27 0.59
N PHE A 80 19.68 13.47 0.55
CA PHE A 80 19.89 14.19 -0.71
C PHE A 80 20.85 13.47 -1.65
N TYR A 81 21.86 12.80 -1.11
CA TYR A 81 22.77 11.98 -1.91
C TYR A 81 22.02 10.87 -2.64
N TYR A 82 21.27 10.03 -1.92
CA TYR A 82 20.55 8.93 -2.55
C TYR A 82 19.40 9.39 -3.45
N LEU A 83 18.73 10.49 -3.12
CA LEU A 83 17.71 11.06 -3.99
C LEU A 83 18.34 11.57 -5.30
N GLY A 84 19.56 12.15 -5.22
CA GLY A 84 20.36 12.50 -6.38
C GLY A 84 20.76 11.29 -7.23
N GLU A 85 21.11 10.17 -6.59
CA GLU A 85 21.41 8.89 -7.27
C GLU A 85 20.16 8.37 -8.01
N ALA A 86 18.98 8.43 -7.39
CA ALA A 86 17.71 8.03 -8.02
C ALA A 86 17.40 8.85 -9.28
N ALA A 87 17.74 10.13 -9.26
CA ALA A 87 17.53 11.04 -10.38
C ALA A 87 18.45 10.77 -11.58
N LYS A 88 19.55 10.05 -11.41
CA LYS A 88 20.55 9.84 -12.51
C LYS A 88 19.93 9.22 -13.76
N SER A 89 18.89 8.40 -13.61
CA SER A 89 18.18 7.80 -14.75
C SER A 89 17.43 8.82 -15.63
N PHE A 90 17.20 10.03 -15.11
CA PHE A 90 16.52 11.13 -15.79
C PHE A 90 17.47 12.23 -16.25
N ILE A 91 18.74 12.17 -15.86
CA ILE A 91 19.75 13.15 -16.25
C ILE A 91 20.14 12.94 -17.72
N ARG A 92 19.99 13.98 -18.53
CA ARG A 92 20.42 13.95 -19.92
C ARG A 92 21.97 14.08 -20.02
N LYS A 93 22.54 13.50 -21.07
CA LYS A 93 23.97 13.69 -21.36
C LYS A 93 24.33 15.17 -21.39
N GLY A 94 25.36 15.58 -20.65
CA GLY A 94 25.81 16.97 -20.56
C GLY A 94 25.12 17.82 -19.47
N GLN A 95 24.09 17.33 -18.80
CA GLN A 95 23.57 18.02 -17.61
C GLN A 95 24.48 17.81 -16.39
N ARG A 96 24.64 18.86 -15.59
CA ARG A 96 25.38 18.78 -14.33
C ARG A 96 24.66 17.83 -13.36
N PRO A 97 25.38 17.10 -12.49
CA PRO A 97 24.76 16.33 -11.42
C PRO A 97 23.97 17.27 -10.49
N LEU A 98 23.05 16.71 -9.71
CA LEU A 98 22.38 17.46 -8.63
C LEU A 98 23.42 17.82 -7.56
N PRO A 99 23.24 18.98 -6.88
CA PRO A 99 24.16 19.41 -5.85
C PRO A 99 24.15 18.45 -4.66
N LEU A 100 25.29 18.29 -4.00
CA LEU A 100 25.40 17.57 -2.75
C LEU A 100 25.24 18.54 -1.58
N LEU A 101 24.62 18.09 -0.49
CA LEU A 101 24.58 18.86 0.75
C LEU A 101 25.94 18.77 1.44
N THR A 102 26.74 19.81 1.26
CA THR A 102 28.06 19.94 1.87
C THR A 102 27.98 20.79 3.14
N PRO A 103 28.99 20.79 4.01
CA PRO A 103 28.96 21.57 5.25
C PRO A 103 28.65 23.07 5.07
N GLU A 104 29.04 23.67 3.94
CA GLU A 104 28.76 25.06 3.63
C GLU A 104 27.26 25.37 3.52
N TYR A 105 26.45 24.38 3.15
CA TYR A 105 24.98 24.53 3.03
C TYR A 105 24.24 24.26 4.34
N LEU A 106 24.92 23.77 5.40
CA LEU A 106 24.27 23.46 6.68
C LEU A 106 23.71 24.72 7.38
N GLN A 107 24.19 25.92 7.05
CA GLN A 107 23.65 27.18 7.56
C GLN A 107 22.32 27.58 6.87
N ASP A 108 22.07 27.08 5.64
CA ASP A 108 20.86 27.37 4.86
C ASP A 108 20.35 26.09 4.19
N VAL A 109 19.99 25.10 4.99
CA VAL A 109 19.46 23.81 4.49
C VAL A 109 18.13 24.00 3.77
N ASP A 110 17.31 24.97 4.21
CA ASP A 110 16.02 25.26 3.57
C ASP A 110 16.22 25.81 2.15
N GLY A 111 17.12 26.77 1.98
CA GLY A 111 17.45 27.30 0.67
C GLY A 111 18.12 26.26 -0.24
N PHE A 112 18.98 25.41 0.32
CA PHE A 112 19.54 24.28 -0.41
C PHE A 112 18.43 23.31 -0.88
N SER A 113 17.54 22.92 0.01
CA SER A 113 16.43 22.00 -0.28
C SER A 113 15.56 22.49 -1.42
N ARG A 114 15.12 23.75 -1.36
CA ARG A 114 14.31 24.36 -2.44
C ARG A 114 15.01 24.32 -3.79
N ARG A 115 16.30 24.68 -3.83
CA ARG A 115 17.10 24.60 -5.07
C ARG A 115 17.21 23.17 -5.57
N PHE A 116 17.48 22.22 -4.66
CA PHE A 116 17.63 20.81 -4.99
C PHE A 116 16.33 20.24 -5.58
N PHE A 117 15.19 20.43 -4.90
CA PHE A 117 13.92 19.92 -5.39
C PHE A 117 13.48 20.58 -6.70
N ARG A 118 13.70 21.88 -6.87
CA ARG A 118 13.45 22.54 -8.15
C ARG A 118 14.26 21.93 -9.28
N ASP A 119 15.55 21.72 -9.07
CA ASP A 119 16.44 21.13 -10.05
C ASP A 119 16.07 19.65 -10.32
N LEU A 120 15.72 18.90 -9.27
CA LEU A 120 15.28 17.52 -9.38
C LEU A 120 14.01 17.41 -10.21
N LEU A 121 12.97 18.12 -9.82
CA LEU A 121 11.65 18.08 -10.48
C LEU A 121 11.74 18.58 -11.91
N GLY A 122 12.53 19.62 -12.17
CA GLY A 122 12.77 20.15 -13.52
C GLY A 122 13.47 19.16 -14.47
N ARG A 123 14.05 18.08 -13.98
CA ARG A 123 14.66 17.01 -14.80
C ARG A 123 13.73 15.86 -15.08
N LEU A 124 12.68 15.72 -14.32
CA LEU A 124 11.70 14.65 -14.51
C LEU A 124 10.82 14.99 -15.73
N PRO A 125 10.31 13.97 -16.42
CA PRO A 125 9.33 14.22 -17.48
C PRO A 125 8.05 14.82 -16.88
N GLN A 126 7.38 15.64 -17.69
CA GLN A 126 6.07 16.17 -17.29
C GLN A 126 5.12 15.03 -16.91
N GLY A 127 4.37 15.22 -15.86
CA GLY A 127 3.49 14.19 -15.33
C GLY A 127 4.19 13.12 -14.48
N ALA A 128 5.46 13.32 -14.14
CA ALA A 128 6.17 12.37 -13.29
C ALA A 128 5.71 12.43 -11.83
N GLY A 129 5.89 11.30 -11.12
CA GLY A 129 5.70 11.19 -9.67
C GLY A 129 7.01 11.04 -8.91
N LEU A 130 7.12 11.67 -7.75
CA LEU A 130 8.15 11.37 -6.76
C LEU A 130 7.48 10.64 -5.59
N VAL A 131 7.85 9.39 -5.37
CA VAL A 131 7.29 8.54 -4.32
C VAL A 131 8.29 8.37 -3.19
N LEU A 132 7.87 8.70 -1.97
CA LEU A 132 8.58 8.43 -0.72
C LEU A 132 7.83 7.31 0.03
N ASP A 133 8.31 6.08 -0.07
CA ASP A 133 7.71 4.90 0.58
C ASP A 133 8.38 4.64 1.93
N ASN A 134 7.62 4.11 2.89
CA ASN A 134 8.03 3.92 4.29
C ASN A 134 8.43 5.23 5.01
N TYR A 135 7.74 6.31 4.73
CA TYR A 135 8.06 7.66 5.23
C TYR A 135 8.22 7.75 6.76
N GLN A 136 7.52 6.89 7.51
CA GLN A 136 7.61 6.83 8.98
C GLN A 136 8.98 6.33 9.51
N GLU A 137 9.84 5.77 8.66
CA GLU A 137 11.12 5.18 9.12
C GLU A 137 12.15 6.23 9.54
N VAL A 138 12.04 7.48 9.07
CA VAL A 138 12.89 8.58 9.57
C VAL A 138 12.61 8.88 11.05
N GLY A 139 11.47 8.45 11.58
CA GLY A 139 11.09 8.74 12.95
C GLY A 139 10.60 10.18 13.14
N PRO A 140 10.84 10.79 14.32
CA PRO A 140 10.31 12.11 14.68
C PRO A 140 11.19 13.29 14.19
N GLU A 141 12.07 13.07 13.22
CA GLU A 141 13.01 14.09 12.73
C GLU A 141 12.27 15.25 12.05
N GLN A 142 11.98 16.29 12.81
CA GLN A 142 11.17 17.41 12.37
C GLN A 142 11.74 18.11 11.13
N LYS A 143 13.06 18.26 11.06
CA LYS A 143 13.69 18.98 9.93
C LYS A 143 13.47 18.27 8.61
N PHE A 144 13.63 16.96 8.58
CA PHE A 144 13.32 16.15 7.39
C PHE A 144 11.86 16.37 6.94
N HIS A 145 10.92 16.28 7.86
CA HIS A 145 9.50 16.43 7.55
C HIS A 145 9.15 17.84 7.05
N GLN A 146 9.76 18.87 7.63
CA GLN A 146 9.60 20.26 7.18
C GLN A 146 10.10 20.44 5.74
N LEU A 147 11.27 19.89 5.40
CA LEU A 147 11.82 19.99 4.04
C LEU A 147 10.94 19.31 3.01
N ILE A 148 10.37 18.16 3.34
CA ILE A 148 9.44 17.46 2.43
C ILE A 148 8.11 18.19 2.31
N ALA A 149 7.60 18.79 3.40
CA ALA A 149 6.40 19.61 3.34
C ALA A 149 6.62 20.87 2.46
N GLN A 150 7.77 21.53 2.58
CA GLN A 150 8.14 22.63 1.67
C GLN A 150 8.28 22.16 0.22
N ALA A 151 8.90 21.01 -0.01
CA ALA A 151 9.00 20.45 -1.35
C ALA A 151 7.63 20.19 -1.98
N ALA A 152 6.62 19.81 -1.18
CA ALA A 152 5.25 19.64 -1.64
C ALA A 152 4.60 20.94 -2.10
N GLU A 153 4.93 22.07 -1.45
CA GLU A 153 4.45 23.39 -1.88
C GLU A 153 5.04 23.84 -3.23
N ASP A 154 6.27 23.40 -3.51
CA ASP A 154 7.04 23.80 -4.70
C ASP A 154 6.89 22.81 -5.88
N VAL A 155 6.01 21.80 -5.80
CA VAL A 155 5.79 20.83 -6.87
C VAL A 155 5.18 21.50 -8.09
N PRO A 156 5.79 21.41 -9.28
CA PRO A 156 5.24 21.98 -10.51
C PRO A 156 3.92 21.32 -10.93
N GLU A 157 3.09 22.11 -11.65
CA GLU A 157 1.83 21.58 -12.21
C GLU A 157 2.06 20.31 -13.04
N GLY A 158 1.17 19.34 -12.85
CA GLY A 158 1.20 18.05 -13.54
C GLY A 158 2.18 17.05 -12.95
N MET A 159 2.99 17.43 -11.95
CA MET A 159 3.80 16.52 -11.14
C MET A 159 3.10 16.23 -9.81
N THR A 160 3.53 15.17 -9.12
CA THR A 160 2.93 14.81 -7.84
C THR A 160 3.98 14.23 -6.89
N LEU A 161 4.02 14.73 -5.67
CA LEU A 161 4.74 14.12 -4.56
C LEU A 161 3.80 13.13 -3.86
N ILE A 162 4.24 11.90 -3.69
CA ILE A 162 3.46 10.84 -3.06
C ILE A 162 4.20 10.33 -1.84
N VAL A 163 3.56 10.45 -0.68
CA VAL A 163 4.10 9.98 0.60
C VAL A 163 3.31 8.77 1.06
N ILE A 164 3.99 7.65 1.33
CA ILE A 164 3.38 6.43 1.82
C ILE A 164 3.88 6.19 3.25
N SER A 165 2.96 6.17 4.21
CA SER A 165 3.29 6.05 5.63
C SER A 165 2.40 5.07 6.37
N ARG A 166 2.88 4.57 7.52
CA ARG A 166 2.07 3.83 8.51
C ARG A 166 1.49 4.74 9.57
N ARG A 167 1.99 5.97 9.67
CA ARG A 167 1.56 7.01 10.62
C ARG A 167 0.94 8.17 9.88
N ASP A 168 0.09 8.89 10.55
CA ASP A 168 -0.49 10.12 10.03
C ASP A 168 0.60 11.14 9.67
N PRO A 169 0.31 12.06 8.74
CA PRO A 169 1.26 13.12 8.38
C PRO A 169 1.68 13.91 9.62
N PRO A 170 2.97 14.27 9.73
CA PRO A 170 3.46 15.13 10.82
C PRO A 170 2.77 16.49 10.84
N ASP A 171 2.79 17.17 12.00
CA ASP A 171 2.13 18.47 12.22
C ASP A 171 2.55 19.54 11.21
N CYS A 172 3.76 19.49 10.67
CA CYS A 172 4.21 20.44 9.64
C CYS A 172 3.42 20.36 8.33
N TYR A 173 2.62 19.30 8.13
CA TYR A 173 1.69 19.16 6.99
C TYR A 173 0.33 19.84 7.25
N ALA A 174 0.04 20.29 8.48
CA ALA A 174 -1.27 20.85 8.83
C ALA A 174 -1.68 21.99 7.91
N ARG A 175 -0.72 22.89 7.57
CA ARG A 175 -0.97 23.99 6.63
C ARG A 175 -1.30 23.51 5.21
N LEU A 176 -0.58 22.51 4.72
CA LEU A 176 -0.82 21.91 3.40
C LEU A 176 -2.19 21.26 3.33
N ILE A 177 -2.59 20.57 4.41
CA ILE A 177 -3.90 19.93 4.52
C ILE A 177 -5.00 20.97 4.59
N ALA A 178 -4.85 22.02 5.41
CA ALA A 178 -5.81 23.11 5.55
C ALA A 178 -6.02 23.90 4.25
N ASN A 179 -4.96 24.05 3.44
CA ASN A 179 -5.02 24.69 2.12
C ASN A 179 -5.43 23.73 0.98
N GLU A 180 -5.85 22.53 1.32
CA GLU A 180 -6.23 21.46 0.36
C GLU A 180 -5.14 21.08 -0.66
N ASN A 181 -3.87 21.41 -0.38
CA ASN A 181 -2.74 21.06 -1.24
C ASN A 181 -2.29 19.59 -1.12
N VAL A 182 -2.86 18.86 -0.17
CA VAL A 182 -2.59 17.42 0.02
C VAL A 182 -3.88 16.63 -0.04
N GLN A 183 -3.89 15.56 -0.83
CA GLN A 183 -4.91 14.53 -0.73
C GLN A 183 -4.49 13.50 0.32
N LEU A 184 -5.24 13.39 1.37
CA LEU A 184 -5.10 12.29 2.31
C LEU A 184 -5.96 11.10 1.82
N VAL A 185 -5.31 9.95 1.68
CA VAL A 185 -5.95 8.65 1.44
C VAL A 185 -5.71 7.82 2.70
N ASP A 186 -6.72 7.74 3.53
CA ASP A 186 -6.61 7.15 4.87
C ASP A 186 -6.98 5.66 4.91
N TRP A 187 -7.04 5.11 6.12
CA TRP A 187 -7.41 3.72 6.34
C TRP A 187 -8.84 3.41 5.90
N ASN A 188 -9.78 4.34 6.03
CA ASN A 188 -11.17 4.11 5.62
C ASN A 188 -11.27 3.93 4.11
N ASP A 189 -10.53 4.75 3.36
CA ASP A 189 -10.42 4.62 1.90
C ASP A 189 -9.76 3.31 1.51
N LEU A 190 -8.70 2.92 2.24
CA LEU A 190 -7.90 1.73 1.95
C LEU A 190 -8.60 0.42 2.28
N GLN A 191 -9.73 0.43 3.00
CA GLN A 191 -10.49 -0.78 3.26
C GLN A 191 -10.92 -1.44 1.96
N LEU A 192 -10.80 -2.75 1.92
CA LEU A 192 -11.22 -3.54 0.75
C LEU A 192 -12.73 -3.61 0.69
N THR A 193 -13.29 -3.29 -0.45
CA THR A 193 -14.69 -3.62 -0.74
C THR A 193 -14.86 -5.13 -0.88
N PHE A 194 -16.08 -5.60 -0.80
CA PHE A 194 -16.39 -7.01 -1.02
C PHE A 194 -15.90 -7.49 -2.40
N GLU A 195 -16.12 -6.69 -3.43
CA GLU A 195 -15.73 -7.06 -4.79
C GLU A 195 -14.20 -7.06 -4.97
N GLU A 196 -13.48 -6.07 -4.42
CA GLU A 196 -12.02 -6.05 -4.39
C GLU A 196 -11.45 -7.29 -3.67
N THR A 197 -12.05 -7.65 -2.52
CA THR A 197 -11.66 -8.85 -1.78
C THR A 197 -11.88 -10.11 -2.61
N ARG A 198 -13.03 -10.23 -3.26
CA ARG A 198 -13.36 -11.34 -4.15
C ARG A 198 -12.34 -11.48 -5.29
N GLN A 199 -12.00 -10.38 -5.95
CA GLN A 199 -11.03 -10.37 -7.06
C GLN A 199 -9.63 -10.77 -6.59
N ILE A 200 -9.18 -10.29 -5.42
CA ILE A 200 -7.88 -10.65 -4.83
C ILE A 200 -7.83 -12.16 -4.57
N VAL A 201 -8.88 -12.72 -3.97
CA VAL A 201 -8.95 -14.17 -3.67
C VAL A 201 -8.94 -15.00 -4.95
N ILE A 202 -9.75 -14.65 -5.95
CA ILE A 202 -9.79 -15.35 -7.23
C ILE A 202 -8.41 -15.32 -7.92
N ARG A 203 -7.77 -14.16 -7.93
CA ARG A 203 -6.49 -13.97 -8.62
C ARG A 203 -5.32 -14.68 -7.93
N ARG A 204 -5.34 -14.77 -6.58
CA ARG A 204 -4.29 -15.44 -5.80
C ARG A 204 -4.48 -16.95 -5.69
N ALA A 205 -5.70 -17.40 -5.46
CA ALA A 205 -6.02 -18.82 -5.22
C ALA A 205 -6.23 -19.62 -6.49
N GLY A 206 -6.26 -18.98 -7.65
CA GLY A 206 -6.71 -19.64 -8.87
C GLY A 206 -8.22 -19.99 -8.79
N ARG A 207 -8.74 -20.70 -9.81
CA ARG A 207 -10.17 -21.04 -9.92
C ARG A 207 -10.65 -22.11 -8.93
N THR A 208 -10.08 -22.21 -7.73
CA THR A 208 -10.49 -23.23 -6.77
C THR A 208 -11.87 -22.88 -6.21
N ARG A 209 -12.88 -23.65 -6.57
CA ARG A 209 -14.31 -23.49 -6.17
C ARG A 209 -14.55 -23.32 -4.66
N CYS A 210 -13.62 -23.75 -3.83
CA CYS A 210 -13.73 -23.66 -2.35
C CYS A 210 -13.75 -22.24 -1.81
N HIS A 211 -12.98 -21.31 -2.37
CA HIS A 211 -12.88 -19.94 -1.86
C HIS A 211 -14.13 -19.09 -2.09
N LEU A 212 -14.86 -19.33 -3.19
CA LEU A 212 -16.13 -18.65 -3.48
C LEU A 212 -17.23 -18.98 -2.47
N ARG A 213 -17.16 -20.15 -1.82
CA ARG A 213 -18.16 -20.55 -0.81
C ARG A 213 -17.98 -19.86 0.53
N ILE A 214 -16.74 -19.55 0.95
CA ILE A 214 -16.46 -18.81 2.18
C ILE A 214 -17.08 -17.40 2.07
N PHE A 215 -16.95 -16.73 0.93
CA PHE A 215 -17.54 -15.42 0.70
C PHE A 215 -19.07 -15.44 0.63
N ARG A 216 -19.68 -16.52 0.13
CA ARG A 216 -21.15 -16.64 0.10
C ARG A 216 -21.73 -16.74 1.51
N CYS A 217 -21.07 -17.42 2.43
CA CYS A 217 -21.48 -17.50 3.83
C CYS A 217 -21.31 -16.17 4.58
N ALA A 218 -20.23 -15.41 4.30
CA ALA A 218 -20.01 -14.09 4.91
C ALA A 218 -21.05 -13.06 4.44
N ASN A 219 -21.43 -13.10 3.15
CA ASN A 219 -22.39 -12.16 2.55
C ASN A 219 -23.82 -12.39 3.03
N LEU A 220 -24.21 -13.63 3.34
CA LEU A 220 -25.52 -13.93 3.92
C LEU A 220 -25.69 -13.35 5.33
N ARG A 221 -24.59 -13.24 6.08
CA ARG A 221 -24.61 -12.65 7.43
C ARG A 221 -24.75 -11.13 7.44
N THR A 222 -24.23 -10.44 6.44
CA THR A 222 -24.30 -8.96 6.36
C THR A 222 -25.64 -8.44 5.82
N ARG A 223 -26.37 -9.26 5.05
CA ARG A 223 -27.67 -8.84 4.47
C ARG A 223 -28.89 -9.10 5.36
N THR A 224 -28.78 -9.98 6.32
CA THR A 224 -29.96 -10.40 7.11
C THR A 224 -29.93 -10.01 8.58
N GLY A 225 -28.96 -9.22 9.05
CA GLY A 225 -28.93 -8.68 10.41
C GLY A 225 -29.06 -9.70 11.56
N GLY A 226 -29.13 -10.98 11.27
CA GLY A 226 -29.25 -12.08 12.21
C GLY A 226 -28.98 -13.41 11.50
N CYS A 227 -28.33 -14.31 12.18
CA CYS A 227 -28.31 -15.71 11.76
C CYS A 227 -29.78 -16.19 11.70
N PRO A 228 -30.30 -16.71 10.60
CA PRO A 228 -31.58 -17.38 10.66
C PRO A 228 -31.44 -18.47 11.71
N ALA A 229 -32.28 -18.42 12.74
CA ALA A 229 -32.36 -19.47 13.73
C ALA A 229 -32.48 -20.80 12.99
N ILE A 230 -31.53 -21.69 13.24
CA ILE A 230 -31.65 -23.06 12.74
C ILE A 230 -32.89 -23.59 13.47
N PRO A 231 -33.94 -23.95 12.80
CA PRO A 231 -35.08 -24.54 13.48
C PRO A 231 -34.57 -25.82 14.16
N ASP A 232 -34.71 -25.87 15.45
CA ASP A 232 -34.53 -27.09 16.24
C ASP A 232 -35.59 -28.09 15.77
N GLY A 233 -35.20 -28.97 14.89
CA GLY A 233 -36.09 -29.99 14.38
C GLY A 233 -35.34 -30.91 13.43
N ASP A 234 -35.18 -32.16 13.84
CA ASP A 234 -34.59 -33.28 13.10
C ASP A 234 -35.18 -33.58 11.72
N SER A 235 -36.17 -32.81 11.25
CA SER A 235 -36.89 -33.08 10.01
C SER A 235 -36.22 -32.57 8.73
N PHE A 236 -35.20 -31.68 8.82
CA PHE A 236 -34.54 -31.16 7.59
C PHE A 236 -33.36 -31.99 7.11
N PHE A 237 -32.88 -32.95 7.93
CA PHE A 237 -31.71 -33.78 7.62
C PHE A 237 -32.05 -35.21 7.19
N ALA A 238 -33.32 -35.59 7.12
CA ALA A 238 -33.72 -36.98 6.87
C ALA A 238 -33.63 -37.44 5.39
N ASN A 239 -33.30 -36.56 4.45
CA ASN A 239 -33.25 -36.96 3.04
C ASN A 239 -32.01 -36.47 2.33
N ARG A 240 -30.89 -37.15 2.52
CA ARG A 240 -29.75 -37.30 1.60
C ARG A 240 -28.45 -37.67 2.35
N ALA A 241 -28.16 -38.96 2.45
CA ALA A 241 -26.88 -39.49 2.96
C ALA A 241 -25.64 -38.91 2.22
N GLY A 242 -25.78 -38.46 0.98
CA GLY A 242 -24.73 -37.77 0.20
C GLY A 242 -24.34 -36.37 0.67
N GLN A 243 -25.21 -35.68 1.42
CA GLN A 243 -24.92 -34.31 1.90
C GLN A 243 -24.15 -34.30 3.23
N ARG A 244 -24.21 -35.36 4.03
CA ARG A 244 -23.40 -35.47 5.27
C ARG A 244 -21.92 -35.66 4.97
N ARG A 245 -21.57 -36.46 3.96
CA ARG A 245 -20.17 -36.60 3.52
C ARG A 245 -19.59 -35.28 3.01
N ALA A 246 -20.36 -34.49 2.30
CA ALA A 246 -19.93 -33.20 1.80
C ALA A 246 -19.68 -32.14 2.89
N CYS A 247 -20.22 -32.31 4.11
CA CYS A 247 -20.00 -31.37 5.23
C CYS A 247 -18.75 -31.77 6.04
N THR A 248 -18.51 -33.07 6.26
CA THR A 248 -17.31 -33.59 6.93
C THR A 248 -16.05 -33.36 6.09
N ASP A 249 -16.11 -33.54 4.78
CA ASP A 249 -15.00 -33.27 3.88
C ASP A 249 -14.66 -31.76 3.81
N ARG A 250 -15.61 -30.89 4.09
CA ARG A 250 -15.41 -29.44 4.15
C ARG A 250 -14.65 -28.97 5.38
N CYS A 251 -14.87 -29.62 6.54
CA CYS A 251 -14.10 -29.34 7.76
C CYS A 251 -12.68 -29.93 7.67
N ALA A 252 -12.49 -31.05 6.98
CA ALA A 252 -11.18 -31.65 6.73
C ALA A 252 -10.30 -30.77 5.82
N CYS A 253 -10.89 -30.16 4.79
CA CYS A 253 -10.18 -29.26 3.88
C CYS A 253 -9.64 -27.99 4.59
N LEU A 254 -10.40 -27.44 5.55
CA LEU A 254 -9.95 -26.33 6.40
C LEU A 254 -8.84 -26.74 7.37
N ARG A 255 -8.87 -27.96 7.86
CA ARG A 255 -7.88 -28.51 8.80
C ARG A 255 -6.52 -28.72 8.14
N ASN A 256 -6.49 -29.18 6.90
CA ASN A 256 -5.26 -29.41 6.15
C ASN A 256 -4.58 -28.14 5.63
N HIS A 257 -5.30 -27.01 5.55
CA HIS A 257 -4.76 -25.76 5.05
C HIS A 257 -4.28 -24.79 6.15
N LEU A 258 -4.71 -24.98 7.40
CA LEU A 258 -4.38 -24.10 8.52
C LEU A 258 -3.29 -24.65 9.46
N GLY A 259 -2.70 -25.81 9.14
CA GLY A 259 -1.47 -26.33 9.77
C GLY A 259 -1.46 -26.33 11.29
N GLY A 260 -2.53 -26.79 11.94
CA GLY A 260 -2.55 -26.91 13.40
C GLY A 260 -3.87 -27.48 13.91
N SER A 261 -3.79 -28.34 14.93
CA SER A 261 -4.92 -28.97 15.59
C SER A 261 -5.74 -27.96 16.38
N VAL A 262 -6.79 -27.41 15.76
CA VAL A 262 -7.82 -26.64 16.45
C VAL A 262 -9.08 -27.51 16.53
N PRO A 263 -9.64 -27.79 17.72
CA PRO A 263 -10.85 -28.60 17.85
C PRO A 263 -12.04 -27.92 17.15
N ALA A 264 -12.82 -28.72 16.43
CA ALA A 264 -13.95 -28.22 15.64
C ALA A 264 -15.02 -27.45 16.44
N ALA A 265 -15.08 -27.66 17.76
CA ALA A 265 -16.02 -27.00 18.67
C ALA A 265 -15.68 -25.53 18.92
N SER A 266 -14.41 -25.11 18.84
CA SER A 266 -14.02 -23.72 19.12
C SER A 266 -14.24 -22.75 17.97
N LEU A 267 -14.59 -23.25 16.80
CA LEU A 267 -14.92 -22.42 15.63
C LEU A 267 -16.40 -21.99 15.55
N CYS A 268 -17.25 -22.61 16.38
CA CYS A 268 -18.71 -22.32 16.39
C CYS A 268 -19.24 -21.67 17.68
N SER A 269 -18.43 -21.57 18.76
CA SER A 269 -18.86 -20.95 20.02
C SER A 269 -18.35 -19.53 20.16
N SER A 270 -19.28 -18.61 20.15
CA SER A 270 -19.30 -17.27 20.76
C SER A 270 -17.95 -16.51 20.86
N THR A 271 -17.51 -15.96 19.76
CA THR A 271 -16.76 -14.71 19.78
C THR A 271 -17.57 -13.69 19.00
N THR A 272 -17.95 -12.64 19.68
CA THR A 272 -18.51 -11.42 19.09
C THR A 272 -17.52 -10.89 18.07
N TRP A 273 -17.82 -11.13 16.81
CA TRP A 273 -17.00 -10.73 15.69
C TRP A 273 -17.16 -9.24 15.43
N THR A 274 -16.27 -8.43 15.91
CA THR A 274 -15.98 -7.14 15.31
C THR A 274 -15.00 -7.39 14.16
N GLY A 275 -15.53 -7.47 12.97
CA GLY A 275 -14.82 -7.26 11.73
C GLY A 275 -14.27 -8.49 11.01
N ALA A 276 -14.72 -8.65 9.78
CA ALA A 276 -14.15 -9.51 8.72
C ALA A 276 -12.64 -9.26 8.48
N HIS A 277 -12.08 -8.24 9.10
CA HIS A 277 -10.69 -7.80 9.00
C HIS A 277 -9.66 -8.82 9.49
N LEU A 278 -9.93 -9.53 10.59
CA LEU A 278 -8.95 -10.43 11.17
C LEU A 278 -8.73 -11.70 10.32
N LEU A 279 -9.75 -12.15 9.62
CA LEU A 279 -9.66 -13.36 8.81
C LEU A 279 -8.90 -13.11 7.50
N VAL A 280 -9.08 -11.95 6.90
CA VAL A 280 -8.37 -11.57 5.66
C VAL A 280 -6.89 -11.31 5.92
N SER A 281 -6.55 -10.65 7.04
CA SER A 281 -5.15 -10.40 7.40
C SER A 281 -4.41 -11.70 7.74
N ARG A 282 -5.05 -12.68 8.42
CA ARG A 282 -4.44 -13.98 8.72
C ARG A 282 -4.30 -14.88 7.49
N VAL A 283 -5.27 -14.87 6.58
CA VAL A 283 -5.17 -15.62 5.31
C VAL A 283 -4.08 -15.03 4.43
N VAL A 284 -3.94 -13.70 4.39
CA VAL A 284 -2.88 -13.02 3.62
C VAL A 284 -1.51 -13.22 4.24
N SER A 285 -1.39 -13.19 5.59
CA SER A 285 -0.12 -13.44 6.30
C SER A 285 0.31 -14.89 6.24
N GLY A 286 -0.62 -15.86 6.33
CA GLY A 286 -0.32 -17.28 6.25
C GLY A 286 0.18 -17.73 4.88
N ILE A 287 -0.26 -17.09 3.80
CA ILE A 287 0.20 -17.41 2.44
C ILE A 287 1.61 -16.84 2.17
N SER A 288 2.02 -15.79 2.89
CA SER A 288 3.37 -15.23 2.77
C SER A 288 4.44 -16.08 3.46
N ALA A 289 4.09 -16.85 4.49
CA ALA A 289 5.04 -17.66 5.25
C ALA A 289 5.34 -19.06 4.64
N GLY A 290 4.60 -19.46 3.60
CA GLY A 290 4.70 -20.80 3.00
C GLY A 290 5.60 -20.94 1.76
N SER A 291 6.30 -19.88 1.33
CA SER A 291 7.14 -19.93 0.12
C SER A 291 8.66 -19.81 0.38
N GLY A 292 9.11 -20.26 1.54
CA GLY A 292 10.53 -20.29 1.86
C GLY A 292 11.00 -21.70 2.17
N ARG A 293 11.15 -22.55 1.14
CA ARG A 293 12.13 -23.64 1.01
C ARG A 293 12.25 -24.03 -0.46
#